data_04bca4bf81564e2abc5f6fa6f61d9ec4
#
_entry.id   04bca4bf81564e2abc5f6fa6f61d9ec4
#
_cell.length_a   1.000
_cell.length_b   1.000
_cell.length_c   1.000
_cell.angle_alpha   90.00
_cell.angle_beta   90.00
_cell.angle_gamma   90.00
#
_symmetry.space_group_name_H-M   'P 1'
#
loop_
_entity.id
_entity.type
_entity.pdbx_description
1 polymer ?
#
loop_
_entity_poly.entity_id
_entity_poly.type
_entity_poly.pdbx_seq_one_letter_code
_entity_poly.pdbx_strand_id
1 'polypeptide(L)'
;KDYQKLELMLTDEMKLQKQQELQTLSMELENFQVQYFAQPNGEIYLMLEEKMSPINALIQSAIDRVAAESSYDYVLDVSQGIVLYKLDSFDLTEMVIDKLNKMSVDTTTEE
;
A
#
# COMPACT_ATOMS: atom_id res chain seq x y z
N LYS A 1 -37.21 2.02 -15.09
CA LYS A 1 -38.42 2.25 -15.91
C LYS A 1 -38.08 2.52 -17.37
N ASP A 2 -37.10 3.34 -17.65
CA ASP A 2 -36.65 3.63 -19.02
C ASP A 2 -35.96 2.42 -19.67
N TYR A 3 -35.28 1.60 -18.87
CA TYR A 3 -34.66 0.36 -19.35
C TYR A 3 -35.70 -0.64 -19.85
N GLN A 4 -36.83 -0.80 -19.14
CA GLN A 4 -37.88 -1.71 -19.52
C GLN A 4 -38.56 -1.28 -20.83
N LYS A 5 -38.74 0.01 -21.04
CA LYS A 5 -39.27 0.56 -22.29
C LYS A 5 -38.29 0.33 -23.45
N LEU A 6 -37.03 0.54 -23.21
CA LEU A 6 -35.98 0.28 -24.22
C LEU A 6 -35.91 -1.19 -24.58
N GLU A 7 -36.02 -2.07 -23.58
CA GLU A 7 -36.01 -3.52 -23.80
C GLU A 7 -37.13 -3.98 -24.73
N LEU A 8 -38.31 -3.43 -24.58
CA LEU A 8 -39.49 -3.77 -25.43
C LEU A 8 -39.30 -3.25 -26.87
N MET A 9 -38.52 -2.20 -27.07
CA MET A 9 -38.30 -1.58 -28.36
C MET A 9 -37.11 -2.15 -29.13
N LEU A 10 -36.27 -2.93 -28.46
CA LEU A 10 -35.06 -3.51 -29.09
C LEU A 10 -35.42 -4.79 -29.85
N THR A 11 -34.82 -4.95 -31.02
CA THR A 11 -34.87 -6.21 -31.77
C THR A 11 -34.03 -7.27 -31.05
N ASP A 12 -34.23 -8.54 -31.34
CA ASP A 12 -33.48 -9.65 -30.79
C ASP A 12 -31.99 -9.51 -31.08
N GLU A 13 -31.66 -9.03 -32.29
CA GLU A 13 -30.30 -8.78 -32.71
C GLU A 13 -29.63 -7.69 -31.84
N MET A 14 -30.34 -6.60 -31.58
CA MET A 14 -29.87 -5.49 -30.74
C MET A 14 -29.69 -5.92 -29.29
N LYS A 15 -30.59 -6.77 -28.80
CA LYS A 15 -30.43 -7.34 -27.43
C LYS A 15 -29.18 -8.19 -27.33
N LEU A 16 -28.91 -9.00 -28.35
CA LEU A 16 -27.71 -9.82 -28.38
C LEU A 16 -26.44 -8.96 -28.39
N GLN A 17 -26.42 -7.89 -29.19
CA GLN A 17 -25.31 -6.93 -29.21
C GLN A 17 -25.07 -6.30 -27.85
N LYS A 18 -26.15 -5.89 -27.16
CA LYS A 18 -26.04 -5.27 -25.84
C LYS A 18 -25.52 -6.26 -24.80
N GLN A 19 -25.94 -7.52 -24.87
CA GLN A 19 -25.41 -8.57 -23.99
C GLN A 19 -23.93 -8.80 -24.22
N GLN A 20 -23.49 -8.81 -25.47
CA GLN A 20 -22.07 -8.96 -25.82
C GLN A 20 -21.24 -7.78 -25.31
N GLU A 21 -21.76 -6.55 -25.46
CA GLU A 21 -21.11 -5.35 -24.93
C GLU A 21 -20.95 -5.41 -23.42
N LEU A 22 -21.98 -5.84 -22.70
CA LEU A 22 -21.95 -6.00 -21.25
C LEU A 22 -20.92 -7.05 -20.82
N GLN A 23 -20.86 -8.18 -21.53
CA GLN A 23 -19.85 -9.20 -21.25
C GLN A 23 -18.44 -8.66 -21.45
N THR A 24 -18.20 -7.94 -22.54
CA THR A 24 -16.90 -7.36 -22.86
C THR A 24 -16.50 -6.36 -21.77
N LEU A 25 -17.40 -5.48 -21.36
CA LEU A 25 -17.15 -4.52 -20.28
C LEU A 25 -16.87 -5.20 -18.95
N SER A 26 -17.61 -6.27 -18.63
CA SER A 26 -17.37 -7.04 -17.41
C SER A 26 -15.97 -7.67 -17.41
N MET A 27 -15.55 -8.23 -18.54
CA MET A 27 -14.20 -8.83 -18.68
C MET A 27 -13.12 -7.77 -18.58
N GLU A 28 -13.34 -6.60 -19.20
CA GLU A 28 -12.39 -5.48 -19.13
C GLU A 28 -12.25 -4.99 -17.69
N LEU A 29 -13.36 -4.91 -16.95
CA LEU A 29 -13.35 -4.50 -15.55
C LEU A 29 -12.59 -5.50 -14.69
N GLU A 30 -12.84 -6.81 -14.88
CA GLU A 30 -12.11 -7.85 -14.15
C GLU A 30 -10.61 -7.79 -14.44
N ASN A 31 -10.23 -7.64 -15.70
CA ASN A 31 -8.84 -7.54 -16.10
C ASN A 31 -8.17 -6.31 -15.50
N PHE A 32 -8.88 -5.18 -15.47
CA PHE A 32 -8.41 -3.95 -14.83
C PHE A 32 -8.16 -4.18 -13.34
N GLN A 33 -9.11 -4.80 -12.64
CA GLN A 33 -8.98 -5.09 -11.22
C GLN A 33 -7.80 -6.01 -10.94
N VAL A 34 -7.63 -7.07 -11.74
CA VAL A 34 -6.50 -8.00 -11.58
C VAL A 34 -5.17 -7.29 -11.87
N GLN A 35 -5.11 -6.49 -12.92
CA GLN A 35 -3.88 -5.82 -13.31
C GLN A 35 -3.39 -4.83 -12.25
N TYR A 36 -4.30 -4.05 -11.66
CA TYR A 36 -3.92 -2.94 -10.77
C TYR A 36 -4.06 -3.27 -9.29
N PHE A 37 -5.02 -4.09 -8.91
CA PHE A 37 -5.38 -4.28 -7.49
C PHE A 37 -5.10 -5.67 -6.94
N ALA A 38 -4.79 -6.66 -7.78
CA ALA A 38 -4.54 -8.02 -7.30
C ALA A 38 -3.22 -8.09 -6.51
N GLN A 39 -3.27 -8.73 -5.34
CA GLN A 39 -2.07 -9.00 -4.56
C GLN A 39 -1.46 -10.33 -5.01
N PRO A 40 -0.12 -10.44 -5.05
CA PRO A 40 0.90 -9.40 -4.86
C PRO A 40 1.36 -8.73 -6.15
N ASN A 41 0.79 -9.08 -7.30
CA ASN A 41 1.31 -8.72 -8.61
C ASN A 41 0.61 -7.54 -9.28
N GLY A 42 -0.42 -6.98 -8.66
CA GLY A 42 -1.11 -5.80 -9.19
C GLY A 42 -0.20 -4.57 -9.22
N GLU A 43 -0.35 -3.72 -10.25
CA GLU A 43 0.51 -2.55 -10.44
C GLU A 43 0.50 -1.60 -9.25
N ILE A 44 -0.65 -1.42 -8.59
CA ILE A 44 -0.76 -0.55 -7.40
C ILE A 44 0.09 -1.09 -6.27
N TYR A 45 0.06 -2.41 -6.04
CA TYR A 45 0.87 -3.03 -4.98
C TYR A 45 2.35 -2.98 -5.30
N LEU A 46 2.74 -3.16 -6.57
CA LEU A 46 4.13 -3.02 -6.99
C LEU A 46 4.64 -1.59 -6.84
N MET A 47 3.82 -0.60 -7.22
CA MET A 47 4.14 0.81 -7.00
C MET A 47 4.28 1.15 -5.53
N LEU A 48 3.38 0.64 -4.69
CA LEU A 48 3.42 0.87 -3.25
C LEU A 48 4.70 0.29 -2.66
N GLU A 49 5.05 -0.94 -3.03
CA GLU A 49 6.29 -1.60 -2.60
C GLU A 49 7.52 -0.81 -3.03
N GLU A 50 7.54 -0.36 -4.29
CA GLU A 50 8.64 0.44 -4.83
C GLU A 50 8.84 1.73 -4.06
N LYS A 51 7.76 2.42 -3.70
CA LYS A 51 7.82 3.67 -2.94
C LYS A 51 8.13 3.44 -1.46
N MET A 52 7.64 2.35 -0.89
CA MET A 52 7.87 2.03 0.52
C MET A 52 9.25 1.46 0.81
N SER A 53 9.88 0.80 -0.17
CA SER A 53 11.18 0.18 0.02
C SER A 53 12.27 1.17 0.48
N PRO A 54 12.47 2.34 -0.16
CA PRO A 54 13.43 3.31 0.35
C PRO A 54 13.06 3.89 1.71
N ILE A 55 11.77 4.06 1.98
CA ILE A 55 11.29 4.54 3.30
C ILE A 55 11.61 3.52 4.38
N ASN A 56 11.36 2.24 4.13
CA ASN A 56 11.67 1.17 5.07
C ASN A 56 13.18 1.07 5.33
N ALA A 57 14.00 1.29 4.31
CA ALA A 57 15.46 1.32 4.46
C ALA A 57 15.91 2.48 5.36
N LEU A 58 15.30 3.66 5.21
CA LEU A 58 15.58 4.81 6.08
C LEU A 58 15.17 4.54 7.52
N ILE A 59 14.02 3.93 7.73
CA ILE A 59 13.53 3.56 9.07
C ILE A 59 14.52 2.57 9.70
N GLN A 60 14.94 1.56 8.97
CA GLN A 60 15.92 0.58 9.47
C GLN A 60 17.24 1.25 9.85
N SER A 61 17.72 2.17 9.03
CA SER A 61 18.95 2.93 9.32
C SER A 61 18.79 3.75 10.59
N ALA A 62 17.66 4.40 10.79
CA ALA A 62 17.38 5.18 12.00
C ALA A 62 17.34 4.29 13.24
N ILE A 63 16.71 3.14 13.15
CA ILE A 63 16.65 2.15 14.25
C ILE A 63 18.06 1.68 14.59
N ASP A 64 18.87 1.35 13.58
CA ASP A 64 20.24 0.89 13.77
C ASP A 64 21.07 1.95 14.50
N ARG A 65 20.93 3.23 14.13
CA ARG A 65 21.64 4.32 14.78
C ARG A 65 21.21 4.52 16.23
N VAL A 66 19.89 4.50 16.50
CA VAL A 66 19.38 4.62 17.87
C VAL A 66 19.86 3.46 18.73
N ALA A 67 19.82 2.24 18.20
CA ALA A 67 20.27 1.06 18.90
C ALA A 67 21.76 1.13 19.22
N ALA A 68 22.59 1.55 18.28
CA ALA A 68 24.04 1.68 18.45
C ALA A 68 24.39 2.77 19.46
N GLU A 69 23.74 3.94 19.37
CA GLU A 69 23.99 5.06 20.25
C GLU A 69 23.64 4.76 21.72
N SER A 70 22.60 3.96 21.93
CA SER A 70 22.08 3.63 23.27
C SER A 70 22.49 2.22 23.72
N SER A 71 23.28 1.51 22.91
CA SER A 71 23.78 0.17 23.24
C SER A 71 22.68 -0.87 23.49
N TYR A 72 21.61 -0.80 22.70
CA TYR A 72 20.56 -1.81 22.73
C TYR A 72 20.98 -3.04 21.93
N ASP A 73 20.72 -4.22 22.47
CA ASP A 73 20.99 -5.48 21.77
C ASP A 73 19.85 -5.86 20.83
N TYR A 74 18.61 -5.50 21.18
CA TYR A 74 17.40 -5.81 20.41
C TYR A 74 16.48 -4.61 20.37
N VAL A 75 15.86 -4.40 19.22
CA VAL A 75 14.76 -3.45 19.03
C VAL A 75 13.60 -4.23 18.40
N LEU A 76 12.45 -4.23 19.06
CA LEU A 76 11.30 -5.04 18.68
C LEU A 76 10.15 -4.15 18.20
N ASP A 77 9.47 -4.60 17.12
CA ASP A 77 8.24 -3.96 16.64
C ASP A 77 7.04 -4.52 17.44
N VAL A 78 6.37 -3.63 18.17
CA VAL A 78 5.24 -4.03 19.02
C VAL A 78 3.91 -4.09 18.26
N SER A 79 3.88 -3.57 17.02
CA SER A 79 2.63 -3.52 16.24
C SER A 79 2.12 -4.90 15.83
N GLN A 80 2.99 -5.91 15.83
CA GLN A 80 2.64 -7.27 15.40
C GLN A 80 1.98 -8.12 16.49
N GLY A 81 1.80 -7.57 17.70
CA GLY A 81 1.16 -8.30 18.78
C GLY A 81 2.01 -9.38 19.43
N ILE A 82 3.29 -9.49 19.07
CA ILE A 82 4.22 -10.47 19.62
C ILE A 82 4.65 -10.05 21.03
N VAL A 83 4.80 -8.76 21.27
CA VAL A 83 5.16 -8.21 22.58
C VAL A 83 3.91 -8.04 23.41
N LEU A 84 3.81 -8.79 24.49
CA LEU A 84 2.62 -8.84 25.35
C LEU A 84 2.61 -7.73 26.40
N TYR A 85 3.77 -7.22 26.77
CA TYR A 85 3.93 -6.18 27.79
C TYR A 85 5.18 -5.37 27.51
N LYS A 86 5.06 -4.06 27.71
CA LYS A 86 6.21 -3.15 27.62
C LYS A 86 6.01 -1.99 28.59
N LEU A 87 7.12 -1.46 29.09
CA LEU A 87 7.09 -0.20 29.83
C LEU A 87 7.24 0.96 28.83
N ASP A 88 6.51 2.05 29.03
CA ASP A 88 6.59 3.23 28.16
C ASP A 88 8.00 3.83 28.13
N SER A 89 8.77 3.68 29.21
CA SER A 89 10.15 4.15 29.27
C SER A 89 11.08 3.43 28.27
N PHE A 90 10.69 2.25 27.80
CA PHE A 90 11.45 1.48 26.80
C PHE A 90 10.96 1.72 25.37
N ASP A 91 9.93 2.55 25.17
CA ASP A 91 9.41 2.85 23.85
C ASP A 91 10.37 3.84 23.15
N LEU A 92 10.94 3.41 22.02
CA LEU A 92 11.90 4.16 21.26
C LEU A 92 11.32 4.91 20.06
N THR A 93 10.00 4.85 19.88
CA THR A 93 9.33 5.39 18.70
C THR A 93 9.68 6.85 18.45
N GLU A 94 9.60 7.69 19.48
CA GLU A 94 9.91 9.12 19.36
C GLU A 94 11.38 9.36 19.02
N MET A 95 12.29 8.59 19.61
CA MET A 95 13.72 8.69 19.31
C MET A 95 14.02 8.34 17.85
N VAL A 96 13.35 7.34 17.33
CA VAL A 96 13.50 6.91 15.92
C VAL A 96 12.94 7.98 14.98
N ILE A 97 11.79 8.55 15.30
CA ILE A 97 11.18 9.64 14.53
C ILE A 97 12.11 10.85 14.49
N ASP A 98 12.66 11.25 15.63
CA ASP A 98 13.62 12.36 15.71
C ASP A 98 14.86 12.10 14.87
N LYS A 99 15.37 10.88 14.92
CA LYS A 99 16.52 10.48 14.11
C LYS A 99 16.22 10.54 12.61
N LEU A 100 15.05 10.07 12.20
CA LEU A 100 14.60 10.14 10.81
C LEU A 100 14.51 11.58 10.33
N ASN A 101 13.98 12.49 11.14
CA ASN A 101 13.85 13.89 10.80
C ASN A 101 15.23 14.53 10.59
N LYS A 102 16.19 14.23 11.45
CA LYS A 102 17.57 14.71 11.31
C LYS A 102 18.23 14.15 10.06
N MET A 103 18.04 12.89 9.75
CA MET A 103 18.58 12.26 8.53
C MET A 103 18.00 12.89 7.27
N SER A 104 16.70 13.19 7.27
CA SER A 104 16.03 13.85 6.13
C SER A 104 16.57 15.26 5.90
N VAL A 105 16.81 16.01 6.96
CA VAL A 105 17.39 17.37 6.88
C VAL A 105 18.81 17.31 6.31
N ASP A 106 19.62 16.37 6.78
CA ASP A 106 20.99 16.19 6.29
C ASP A 106 21.02 15.86 4.79
N THR A 107 20.11 15.00 4.33
CA THR A 107 19.98 14.63 2.92
C THR A 107 19.59 15.85 2.06
N THR A 108 18.73 16.70 2.58
CA THR A 108 18.30 17.92 1.88
C THR A 108 19.42 18.95 1.79
N THR A 109 20.30 18.97 2.78
CA THR A 109 21.41 19.95 2.84
C THR A 109 22.55 19.59 1.89
N GLU A 110 22.68 18.34 1.52
CA GLU A 110 23.72 17.88 0.60
C GLU A 110 23.41 18.18 -0.88
N GLU A 111 22.16 18.52 -1.19
CA GLU A 111 21.75 18.94 -2.52
C GLU A 111 21.93 20.46 -2.68
#